data_0db27733cd2d0629f51f01b0317cc86a
#
_entry.id   0db27733cd2d0629f51f01b0317cc86a
#
_cell.length_a   1.000
_cell.length_b   1.000
_cell.length_c   1.000
_cell.angle_alpha   90.00
_cell.angle_beta   90.00
_cell.angle_gamma   90.00
#
_symmetry.space_group_name_H-M   'P 1'
#
loop_
_entity.id
_entity.type
_entity.pdbx_description
1 polymer ?
#
loop_
_entity_poly.entity_id
_entity_poly.type
_entity_poly.pdbx_seq_one_letter_code
_entity_poly.pdbx_strand_id
1 'polypeptide(L)'
;MRKIAKIKENDRKALFHNTAAKMGMTDAIIEKDFWVCYMLDYLFHRSQWKNNIAFKGGTSLSKAYGLIERFSEDIDLILDWRVLGYGIDEPWENRSNTKQDIFNKEANTRAEVFLRDTFLPAITEDLTSELGKKVQCYINETDPQTVKIAYPNSFSDTSILQEIRLEIGALAAWTPVENAKITPYCAEHYARLFEQPSTDVLTVLPERTFWEKVTILHREAFRPEDRPFPLRYSRHYYDLYKMMQTPVKDNALADTELLEKVVKFKDKFYRCPWARYDLAKCGTMKLLPPTYNMSKLRSDYDHMQNMLFGDKPSFDEIVSAMKKLENEINGNKK
;
A
#
# COMPACT_ATOMS: atom_id res chain seq x y z
N MET A 1 2.09 8.06 20.72
CA MET A 1 0.83 8.36 19.99
C MET A 1 -0.44 8.31 20.85
N ARG A 2 -0.65 7.30 21.71
CA ARG A 2 -1.89 7.13 22.53
C ARG A 2 -2.28 8.36 23.34
N LYS A 3 -1.31 9.03 24.01
CA LYS A 3 -1.57 10.27 24.77
C LYS A 3 -2.14 11.37 23.88
N ILE A 4 -1.55 11.59 22.71
CA ILE A 4 -1.99 12.64 21.77
C ILE A 4 -3.41 12.36 21.24
N ALA A 5 -3.76 11.10 21.00
CA ALA A 5 -5.11 10.72 20.56
C ALA A 5 -6.20 11.13 21.60
N LYS A 6 -5.82 11.23 22.90
CA LYS A 6 -6.73 11.48 24.03
C LYS A 6 -6.71 12.93 24.56
N ILE A 7 -5.79 13.79 24.12
CA ILE A 7 -5.78 15.20 24.55
C ILE A 7 -7.02 15.93 24.04
N LYS A 8 -7.27 17.11 24.59
CA LYS A 8 -8.36 17.98 24.15
C LYS A 8 -8.24 18.28 22.65
N GLU A 9 -9.38 18.36 21.97
CA GLU A 9 -9.41 18.61 20.52
C GLU A 9 -8.65 19.88 20.12
N ASN A 10 -8.82 20.97 20.88
CA ASN A 10 -8.13 22.22 20.59
C ASN A 10 -6.60 22.11 20.66
N ASP A 11 -6.07 21.34 21.64
CA ASP A 11 -4.63 21.13 21.77
C ASP A 11 -4.10 20.28 20.60
N ARG A 12 -4.87 19.28 20.18
CA ARG A 12 -4.56 18.45 19.02
C ARG A 12 -4.62 19.24 17.71
N LYS A 13 -5.63 20.10 17.54
CA LYS A 13 -5.72 21.05 16.42
C LYS A 13 -4.49 21.96 16.35
N ALA A 14 -4.08 22.55 17.47
CA ALA A 14 -2.90 23.41 17.52
C ALA A 14 -1.61 22.65 17.12
N LEU A 15 -1.46 21.40 17.59
CA LEU A 15 -0.31 20.56 17.21
C LEU A 15 -0.28 20.31 15.71
N PHE A 16 -1.40 19.91 15.11
CA PHE A 16 -1.49 19.60 13.67
C PHE A 16 -1.29 20.87 12.83
N HIS A 17 -1.93 21.97 13.17
CA HIS A 17 -1.77 23.26 12.49
C HIS A 17 -0.32 23.76 12.50
N ASN A 18 0.35 23.72 13.67
CA ASN A 18 1.75 24.13 13.77
C ASN A 18 2.70 23.22 12.96
N THR A 19 2.38 21.92 12.86
CA THR A 19 3.13 20.99 12.02
C THR A 19 2.91 21.29 10.54
N ALA A 20 1.66 21.48 10.12
CA ALA A 20 1.28 21.82 8.76
C ALA A 20 1.99 23.09 8.26
N ALA A 21 1.99 24.14 9.08
CA ALA A 21 2.69 25.39 8.79
C ALA A 21 4.20 25.20 8.57
N LYS A 22 4.85 24.32 9.34
CA LYS A 22 6.28 24.00 9.17
C LYS A 22 6.59 23.20 7.90
N MET A 23 5.66 22.32 7.49
CA MET A 23 5.86 21.42 6.36
C MET A 23 5.29 21.96 5.05
N GLY A 24 4.57 23.07 5.07
CA GLY A 24 3.87 23.59 3.89
C GLY A 24 2.76 22.66 3.39
N MET A 25 2.16 21.88 4.31
CA MET A 25 1.07 20.94 4.03
C MET A 25 -0.25 21.45 4.60
N THR A 26 -1.38 20.82 4.24
CA THR A 26 -2.68 21.13 4.85
C THR A 26 -2.82 20.48 6.22
N ASP A 27 -3.59 21.12 7.10
CA ASP A 27 -3.87 20.59 8.45
C ASP A 27 -4.49 19.20 8.39
N ALA A 28 -5.37 18.96 7.41
CA ALA A 28 -6.04 17.68 7.22
C ALA A 28 -5.08 16.55 6.81
N ILE A 29 -4.02 16.83 6.05
CA ILE A 29 -2.97 15.85 5.74
C ILE A 29 -2.23 15.44 7.01
N ILE A 30 -1.83 16.40 7.84
CA ILE A 30 -1.13 16.13 9.11
C ILE A 30 -2.01 15.36 10.08
N GLU A 31 -3.29 15.74 10.18
CA GLU A 31 -4.25 15.00 11.00
C GLU A 31 -4.40 13.55 10.53
N LYS A 32 -4.59 13.34 9.24
CA LYS A 32 -4.71 12.00 8.69
C LYS A 32 -3.44 11.17 8.86
N ASP A 33 -2.27 11.75 8.64
CA ASP A 33 -0.98 11.11 8.88
C ASP A 33 -0.86 10.60 10.32
N PHE A 34 -1.24 11.44 11.29
CA PHE A 34 -1.25 11.04 12.69
C PHE A 34 -2.16 9.83 12.94
N TRP A 35 -3.39 9.84 12.39
CA TRP A 35 -4.33 8.75 12.61
C TRP A 35 -3.93 7.47 11.86
N VAL A 36 -3.28 7.56 10.70
CA VAL A 36 -2.66 6.41 10.01
C VAL A 36 -1.58 5.78 10.90
N CYS A 37 -0.66 6.59 11.45
CA CYS A 37 0.40 6.10 12.33
C CYS A 37 -0.16 5.52 13.65
N TYR A 38 -1.18 6.16 14.23
CA TYR A 38 -1.89 5.66 15.42
C TYR A 38 -2.54 4.30 15.16
N MET A 39 -3.17 4.14 14.00
CA MET A 39 -3.81 2.88 13.62
C MET A 39 -2.77 1.77 13.41
N LEU A 40 -1.65 2.06 12.76
CA LEU A 40 -0.55 1.11 12.62
C LEU A 40 0.02 0.71 13.98
N ASP A 41 0.23 1.66 14.90
CA ASP A 41 0.65 1.37 16.26
C ASP A 41 -0.35 0.47 17.01
N TYR A 42 -1.66 0.71 16.86
CA TYR A 42 -2.69 -0.16 17.42
C TYR A 42 -2.62 -1.58 16.82
N LEU A 43 -2.61 -1.69 15.49
CA LEU A 43 -2.69 -2.96 14.79
C LEU A 43 -1.50 -3.88 15.09
N PHE A 44 -0.29 -3.34 15.18
CA PHE A 44 0.94 -4.12 15.34
C PHE A 44 1.37 -4.32 16.79
N HIS A 45 0.77 -3.63 17.77
CA HIS A 45 1.17 -3.78 19.18
C HIS A 45 0.02 -4.16 20.11
N ARG A 46 -1.22 -3.79 19.80
CA ARG A 46 -2.36 -3.94 20.71
C ARG A 46 -3.48 -4.84 20.19
N SER A 47 -3.67 -4.90 18.87
CA SER A 47 -4.64 -5.81 18.26
C SER A 47 -4.30 -7.27 18.56
N GLN A 48 -5.33 -8.09 18.71
CA GLN A 48 -5.17 -9.54 18.85
C GLN A 48 -4.53 -10.20 17.60
N TRP A 49 -4.59 -9.55 16.44
CA TRP A 49 -4.00 -10.03 15.19
C TRP A 49 -2.61 -9.45 14.90
N LYS A 50 -1.96 -8.81 15.85
CA LYS A 50 -0.64 -8.17 15.68
C LYS A 50 0.45 -9.09 15.10
N ASN A 51 0.34 -10.41 15.33
CA ASN A 51 1.27 -11.42 14.82
C ASN A 51 0.79 -12.08 13.52
N ASN A 52 -0.36 -11.66 12.98
CA ASN A 52 -1.00 -12.28 11.83
C ASN A 52 -1.17 -11.31 10.66
N ILE A 53 -0.54 -10.15 10.75
CA ILE A 53 -0.61 -9.11 9.72
C ILE A 53 0.79 -8.60 9.37
N ALA A 54 0.94 -8.15 8.13
CA ALA A 54 2.12 -7.39 7.68
C ALA A 54 1.67 -6.18 6.86
N PHE A 55 2.41 -5.08 7.00
CA PHE A 55 2.16 -3.82 6.29
C PHE A 55 2.85 -3.80 4.94
N LYS A 56 2.19 -3.23 3.93
CA LYS A 56 2.73 -3.13 2.56
C LYS A 56 2.20 -1.90 1.83
N GLY A 57 2.44 -1.83 0.53
CA GLY A 57 1.77 -0.92 -0.38
C GLY A 57 2.39 0.47 -0.46
N GLY A 58 1.63 1.43 -0.97
CA GLY A 58 2.09 2.81 -1.18
C GLY A 58 2.42 3.52 0.13
N THR A 59 1.59 3.34 1.15
CA THR A 59 1.78 3.96 2.46
C THR A 59 3.02 3.41 3.18
N SER A 60 3.39 2.13 2.97
CA SER A 60 4.66 1.62 3.49
C SER A 60 5.86 2.24 2.79
N LEU A 61 5.80 2.47 1.48
CA LEU A 61 6.89 3.15 0.76
C LEU A 61 7.11 4.59 1.24
N SER A 62 6.05 5.31 1.58
CA SER A 62 6.17 6.69 2.08
C SER A 62 6.55 6.75 3.55
N LYS A 63 5.85 5.99 4.42
CA LYS A 63 5.97 6.14 5.89
C LYS A 63 7.07 5.29 6.51
N ALA A 64 7.28 4.07 6.02
CA ALA A 64 8.29 3.17 6.56
C ALA A 64 9.67 3.39 5.92
N TYR A 65 9.70 3.73 4.63
CA TYR A 65 10.93 3.78 3.86
C TYR A 65 11.29 5.17 3.29
N GLY A 66 10.37 6.14 3.31
CA GLY A 66 10.63 7.49 2.78
C GLY A 66 10.97 7.51 1.28
N LEU A 67 10.48 6.53 0.52
CA LEU A 67 10.86 6.30 -0.87
C LEU A 67 10.03 7.08 -1.89
N ILE A 68 8.86 7.57 -1.50
CA ILE A 68 7.94 8.29 -2.39
C ILE A 68 7.42 9.56 -1.72
N GLU A 69 7.23 10.60 -2.52
CA GLU A 69 6.75 11.93 -2.11
C GLU A 69 5.36 12.19 -2.69
N ARG A 70 4.46 11.23 -2.49
CA ARG A 70 3.05 11.38 -2.79
C ARG A 70 2.21 10.97 -1.60
N PHE A 71 1.06 11.63 -1.46
CA PHE A 71 0.11 11.26 -0.44
C PHE A 71 -0.42 9.84 -0.68
N SER A 72 -0.33 9.02 0.34
CA SER A 72 -0.87 7.67 0.36
C SER A 72 -1.55 7.47 1.70
N GLU A 73 -2.82 7.16 1.67
CA GLU A 73 -3.71 7.25 2.82
C GLU A 73 -4.32 5.92 3.26
N ASP A 74 -4.24 4.91 2.38
CA ASP A 74 -4.74 3.58 2.65
C ASP A 74 -3.68 2.75 3.37
N ILE A 75 -4.09 1.93 4.33
CA ILE A 75 -3.23 0.97 5.00
C ILE A 75 -3.44 -0.39 4.36
N ASP A 76 -2.53 -0.78 3.48
CA ASP A 76 -2.54 -2.10 2.85
C ASP A 76 -1.98 -3.14 3.83
N LEU A 77 -2.74 -4.17 4.15
CA LEU A 77 -2.36 -5.24 5.06
C LEU A 77 -2.42 -6.61 4.39
N ILE A 78 -1.43 -7.41 4.68
CA ILE A 78 -1.46 -8.84 4.42
C ILE A 78 -2.05 -9.50 5.66
N LEU A 79 -3.07 -10.35 5.48
CA LEU A 79 -3.60 -11.21 6.53
C LEU A 79 -3.04 -12.63 6.36
N ASP A 80 -2.54 -13.20 7.44
CA ASP A 80 -2.14 -14.60 7.47
C ASP A 80 -3.34 -15.51 7.20
N TRP A 81 -3.27 -16.29 6.13
CA TRP A 81 -4.36 -17.21 5.75
C TRP A 81 -4.65 -18.31 6.78
N ARG A 82 -3.73 -18.55 7.73
CA ARG A 82 -3.98 -19.47 8.85
C ARG A 82 -5.09 -18.98 9.77
N VAL A 83 -5.31 -17.67 9.86
CA VAL A 83 -6.44 -17.06 10.57
C VAL A 83 -7.79 -17.48 9.94
N LEU A 84 -7.78 -17.81 8.64
CA LEU A 84 -8.94 -18.26 7.88
C LEU A 84 -9.10 -19.78 7.89
N GLY A 85 -8.26 -20.50 8.66
CA GLY A 85 -8.33 -21.95 8.81
C GLY A 85 -7.55 -22.74 7.75
N TYR A 86 -6.71 -22.09 6.95
CA TYR A 86 -5.83 -22.77 5.99
C TYR A 86 -4.53 -23.25 6.64
N GLY A 87 -3.99 -24.35 6.14
CA GLY A 87 -2.63 -24.79 6.44
C GLY A 87 -1.58 -23.82 5.87
N ILE A 88 -0.35 -23.85 6.42
CA ILE A 88 0.72 -22.93 6.03
C ILE A 88 1.05 -23.00 4.54
N ASP A 89 1.09 -24.20 3.96
CA ASP A 89 1.44 -24.46 2.56
C ASP A 89 0.23 -24.71 1.67
N GLU A 90 -0.97 -24.85 2.26
CA GLU A 90 -2.20 -25.20 1.54
C GLU A 90 -2.52 -24.28 0.36
N PRO A 91 -2.39 -22.94 0.45
CA PRO A 91 -2.60 -22.08 -0.70
C PRO A 91 -1.64 -22.36 -1.86
N TRP A 92 -0.47 -22.91 -1.58
CA TRP A 92 0.57 -23.22 -2.57
C TRP A 92 0.46 -24.60 -3.20
N GLU A 93 -0.43 -25.46 -2.73
CA GLU A 93 -0.64 -26.78 -3.32
C GLU A 93 -0.92 -26.72 -4.82
N ASN A 94 -0.50 -27.74 -5.53
CA ASN A 94 -0.72 -27.84 -6.95
C ASN A 94 -2.20 -28.10 -7.25
N ARG A 95 -2.81 -27.20 -7.99
CA ARG A 95 -4.20 -27.26 -8.44
C ARG A 95 -4.27 -27.00 -9.95
N SER A 96 -5.26 -27.60 -10.63
CA SER A 96 -5.60 -27.15 -11.98
C SER A 96 -6.10 -25.70 -11.93
N ASN A 97 -6.02 -24.98 -13.03
CA ASN A 97 -6.44 -23.57 -13.11
C ASN A 97 -7.85 -23.34 -12.57
N THR A 98 -8.80 -24.18 -12.93
CA THR A 98 -10.19 -24.08 -12.44
C THR A 98 -10.29 -24.31 -10.94
N LYS A 99 -9.57 -25.30 -10.40
CA LYS A 99 -9.54 -25.55 -8.94
C LYS A 99 -8.84 -24.42 -8.19
N GLN A 100 -7.80 -23.81 -8.80
CA GLN A 100 -7.14 -22.64 -8.19
C GLN A 100 -8.07 -21.42 -8.16
N ASP A 101 -8.83 -21.17 -9.24
CA ASP A 101 -9.80 -20.07 -9.27
C ASP A 101 -10.92 -20.26 -8.22
N ILE A 102 -11.39 -21.50 -8.02
CA ILE A 102 -12.35 -21.83 -6.95
C ILE A 102 -11.73 -21.56 -5.58
N PHE A 103 -10.51 -22.06 -5.33
CA PHE A 103 -9.78 -21.82 -4.08
C PHE A 103 -9.61 -20.31 -3.80
N ASN A 104 -9.19 -19.54 -4.79
CA ASN A 104 -8.99 -18.09 -4.64
C ASN A 104 -10.31 -17.37 -4.27
N LYS A 105 -11.44 -17.75 -4.89
CA LYS A 105 -12.75 -17.21 -4.56
C LYS A 105 -13.17 -17.58 -3.14
N GLU A 106 -12.99 -18.83 -2.76
CA GLU A 106 -13.30 -19.30 -1.41
C GLU A 106 -12.45 -18.58 -0.36
N ALA A 107 -11.14 -18.42 -0.59
CA ALA A 107 -10.26 -17.70 0.32
C ALA A 107 -10.68 -16.24 0.50
N ASN A 108 -11.07 -15.55 -0.57
CA ASN A 108 -11.59 -14.19 -0.49
C ASN A 108 -12.92 -14.15 0.29
N THR A 109 -13.84 -15.07 0.03
CA THR A 109 -15.10 -15.14 0.77
C THR A 109 -14.88 -15.40 2.27
N ARG A 110 -13.95 -16.30 2.63
CA ARG A 110 -13.58 -16.52 4.05
C ARG A 110 -12.98 -15.27 4.68
N ALA A 111 -12.15 -14.53 3.93
CA ALA A 111 -11.61 -13.26 4.40
C ALA A 111 -12.70 -12.22 4.65
N GLU A 112 -13.66 -12.07 3.74
CA GLU A 112 -14.78 -11.15 3.87
C GLU A 112 -15.66 -11.49 5.09
N VAL A 113 -15.96 -12.78 5.31
CA VAL A 113 -16.68 -13.24 6.49
C VAL A 113 -15.90 -12.95 7.77
N PHE A 114 -14.60 -13.26 7.80
CA PHE A 114 -13.74 -12.96 8.94
C PHE A 114 -13.69 -11.46 9.24
N LEU A 115 -13.53 -10.64 8.23
CA LEU A 115 -13.47 -9.17 8.39
C LEU A 115 -14.78 -8.62 8.94
N ARG A 116 -15.92 -9.07 8.43
CA ARG A 116 -17.24 -8.61 8.84
C ARG A 116 -17.62 -9.10 10.23
N ASP A 117 -17.44 -10.40 10.50
CA ASP A 117 -18.06 -11.06 11.66
C ASP A 117 -17.10 -11.14 12.87
N THR A 118 -15.79 -10.99 12.65
CA THR A 118 -14.78 -11.15 13.70
C THR A 118 -13.90 -9.91 13.86
N PHE A 119 -13.24 -9.47 12.78
CA PHE A 119 -12.28 -8.38 12.84
C PHE A 119 -12.95 -7.04 13.13
N LEU A 120 -13.99 -6.68 12.38
CA LEU A 120 -14.68 -5.38 12.50
C LEU A 120 -15.29 -5.15 13.89
N PRO A 121 -16.04 -6.10 14.49
CA PRO A 121 -16.57 -5.92 15.85
C PRO A 121 -15.46 -5.72 16.89
N ALA A 122 -14.40 -6.54 16.84
CA ALA A 122 -13.33 -6.47 17.82
C ALA A 122 -12.54 -5.15 17.75
N ILE A 123 -12.16 -4.68 16.56
CA ILE A 123 -11.46 -3.40 16.46
C ILE A 123 -12.35 -2.21 16.84
N THR A 124 -13.66 -2.31 16.62
CA THR A 124 -14.62 -1.26 17.01
C THR A 124 -14.71 -1.16 18.53
N GLU A 125 -14.77 -2.29 19.23
CA GLU A 125 -14.76 -2.36 20.68
C GLU A 125 -13.45 -1.84 21.27
N ASP A 126 -12.30 -2.33 20.76
CA ASP A 126 -10.98 -1.93 21.20
C ASP A 126 -10.75 -0.42 21.05
N LEU A 127 -11.02 0.14 19.86
CA LEU A 127 -10.85 1.55 19.58
C LEU A 127 -11.81 2.44 20.39
N THR A 128 -13.06 2.00 20.58
CA THR A 128 -14.04 2.71 21.40
C THR A 128 -13.57 2.76 22.86
N SER A 129 -13.12 1.63 23.39
CA SER A 129 -12.55 1.54 24.75
C SER A 129 -11.28 2.39 24.89
N GLU A 130 -10.37 2.30 23.91
CA GLU A 130 -9.08 3.01 23.97
C GLU A 130 -9.24 4.53 23.85
N LEU A 131 -10.12 5.03 22.98
CA LEU A 131 -10.35 6.46 22.79
C LEU A 131 -11.38 7.06 23.76
N GLY A 132 -12.08 6.21 24.54
CA GLY A 132 -13.09 6.66 25.50
C GLY A 132 -14.32 7.31 24.85
N LYS A 133 -14.56 7.05 23.57
CA LYS A 133 -15.71 7.53 22.79
C LYS A 133 -16.04 6.56 21.67
N LYS A 134 -17.31 6.54 21.26
CA LYS A 134 -17.77 5.67 20.17
C LYS A 134 -17.00 5.95 18.89
N VAL A 135 -16.38 4.92 18.34
CA VAL A 135 -15.70 4.94 17.03
C VAL A 135 -16.61 4.26 16.02
N GLN A 136 -16.79 4.88 14.86
CA GLN A 136 -17.55 4.28 13.78
C GLN A 136 -16.60 3.50 12.87
N CYS A 137 -16.75 2.18 12.84
CA CYS A 137 -16.08 1.30 11.92
C CYS A 137 -17.11 0.60 11.04
N TYR A 138 -16.82 0.41 9.75
CA TYR A 138 -17.77 -0.22 8.82
C TYR A 138 -17.07 -0.80 7.59
N ILE A 139 -17.78 -1.66 6.88
CA ILE A 139 -17.39 -2.25 5.60
C ILE A 139 -18.51 -1.96 4.61
N ASN A 140 -18.17 -1.51 3.40
CA ASN A 140 -19.13 -1.33 2.32
C ASN A 140 -19.33 -2.64 1.57
N GLU A 141 -20.56 -2.95 1.16
CA GLU A 141 -20.87 -4.15 0.35
C GLU A 141 -20.12 -4.20 -0.98
N THR A 142 -19.84 -3.04 -1.56
CA THR A 142 -19.08 -2.92 -2.82
C THR A 142 -17.57 -3.04 -2.67
N ASP A 143 -17.07 -3.05 -1.41
CA ASP A 143 -15.63 -3.11 -1.08
C ASP A 143 -15.44 -3.95 0.21
N PRO A 144 -15.78 -5.26 0.16
CA PRO A 144 -15.92 -6.09 1.36
C PRO A 144 -14.57 -6.45 2.03
N GLN A 145 -13.45 -6.16 1.39
CA GLN A 145 -12.11 -6.38 1.95
C GLN A 145 -11.48 -5.11 2.52
N THR A 146 -12.23 -4.00 2.57
CA THR A 146 -11.78 -2.73 3.15
C THR A 146 -12.58 -2.39 4.40
N VAL A 147 -11.90 -2.37 5.55
CA VAL A 147 -12.46 -1.88 6.80
C VAL A 147 -12.20 -0.38 6.91
N LYS A 148 -13.25 0.40 7.11
CA LYS A 148 -13.21 1.84 7.20
C LYS A 148 -13.44 2.30 8.63
N ILE A 149 -12.62 3.25 9.09
CA ILE A 149 -12.62 3.75 10.46
C ILE A 149 -12.70 5.26 10.41
N ALA A 150 -13.81 5.83 10.87
CA ALA A 150 -13.97 7.27 11.02
C ALA A 150 -13.16 7.72 12.24
N TYR A 151 -12.06 8.41 11.99
CA TYR A 151 -11.26 8.98 13.08
C TYR A 151 -11.84 10.30 13.57
N PRO A 152 -11.51 10.73 14.81
CA PRO A 152 -11.94 12.03 15.34
C PRO A 152 -11.30 13.18 14.57
N ASN A 153 -11.90 13.55 13.43
CA ASN A 153 -11.42 14.62 12.57
C ASN A 153 -11.75 16.00 13.16
N SER A 154 -10.84 16.92 12.96
CA SER A 154 -10.93 18.30 13.43
C SER A 154 -10.85 19.31 12.27
N PHE A 155 -10.37 18.85 11.10
CA PHE A 155 -10.23 19.65 9.89
C PHE A 155 -11.02 19.00 8.76
N SER A 156 -11.64 19.83 7.91
CA SER A 156 -12.36 19.38 6.71
C SER A 156 -11.57 19.73 5.46
N ASP A 157 -11.35 18.73 4.60
CA ASP A 157 -10.75 18.91 3.29
C ASP A 157 -11.44 17.94 2.32
N THR A 158 -12.07 18.47 1.28
CA THR A 158 -12.81 17.67 0.31
C THR A 158 -11.95 16.81 -0.58
N SER A 159 -10.64 17.06 -0.62
CA SER A 159 -9.67 16.28 -1.39
C SER A 159 -9.17 15.04 -0.62
N ILE A 160 -9.45 14.91 0.69
CA ILE A 160 -8.99 13.86 1.58
C ILE A 160 -10.18 13.13 2.19
N LEU A 161 -10.21 11.82 2.06
CA LEU A 161 -11.20 11.00 2.76
C LEU A 161 -10.92 11.04 4.27
N GLN A 162 -11.90 11.48 5.06
CA GLN A 162 -11.77 11.61 6.52
C GLN A 162 -12.03 10.29 7.26
N GLU A 163 -11.48 9.23 6.74
CA GLU A 163 -11.52 7.88 7.29
C GLU A 163 -10.19 7.17 7.05
N ILE A 164 -9.80 6.28 7.93
CA ILE A 164 -8.71 5.34 7.69
C ILE A 164 -9.29 4.13 6.98
N ARG A 165 -8.67 3.72 5.88
CA ARG A 165 -9.04 2.54 5.11
C ARG A 165 -7.98 1.46 5.34
N LEU A 166 -8.41 0.32 5.87
CA LEU A 166 -7.59 -0.88 5.99
C LEU A 166 -7.95 -1.81 4.84
N GLU A 167 -7.12 -1.88 3.83
CA GLU A 167 -7.25 -2.82 2.70
C GLU A 167 -6.56 -4.13 3.09
N ILE A 168 -7.35 -5.18 3.37
CA ILE A 168 -6.86 -6.41 3.98
C ILE A 168 -6.99 -7.57 3.02
N GLY A 169 -5.87 -8.06 2.50
CA GLY A 169 -5.81 -9.18 1.56
C GLY A 169 -5.32 -10.46 2.22
N ALA A 170 -6.09 -11.54 2.10
CA ALA A 170 -5.68 -12.87 2.54
C ALA A 170 -4.78 -13.58 1.54
N LEU A 171 -4.94 -13.33 0.25
CA LEU A 171 -4.08 -13.85 -0.80
C LEU A 171 -2.99 -12.83 -1.09
N ALA A 172 -2.06 -12.67 -0.15
CA ALA A 172 -0.93 -11.78 -0.29
C ALA A 172 0.35 -12.46 0.23
N ALA A 173 1.47 -12.11 -0.34
CA ALA A 173 2.73 -12.76 0.00
C ALA A 173 3.43 -12.02 1.15
N TRP A 174 3.80 -12.76 2.17
CA TRP A 174 4.39 -12.27 3.41
C TRP A 174 5.87 -11.90 3.31
N THR A 175 6.63 -12.56 2.48
CA THR A 175 8.09 -12.51 2.52
C THR A 175 8.69 -11.87 1.28
N PRO A 176 9.80 -11.17 1.43
CA PRO A 176 10.52 -10.86 2.69
C PRO A 176 9.88 -9.70 3.45
N VAL A 177 10.03 -9.69 4.78
CA VAL A 177 9.55 -8.63 5.70
C VAL A 177 10.63 -8.24 6.70
N GLU A 178 10.53 -7.03 7.24
CA GLU A 178 11.34 -6.53 8.34
C GLU A 178 10.52 -5.62 9.26
N ASN A 179 11.06 -5.30 10.45
CA ASN A 179 10.48 -4.26 11.30
C ASN A 179 10.97 -2.89 10.85
N ALA A 180 10.06 -2.08 10.33
CA ALA A 180 10.34 -0.71 9.91
C ALA A 180 9.75 0.28 10.92
N LYS A 181 10.49 1.37 11.16
CA LYS A 181 10.08 2.41 12.10
C LYS A 181 9.17 3.42 11.41
N ILE A 182 8.02 3.71 12.01
CA ILE A 182 7.06 4.70 11.53
C ILE A 182 6.91 5.82 12.56
N THR A 183 6.93 7.06 12.06
CA THR A 183 6.80 8.27 12.88
C THR A 183 5.77 9.19 12.23
N PRO A 184 4.74 9.67 12.95
CA PRO A 184 3.85 10.70 12.41
C PRO A 184 4.58 12.03 12.25
N TYR A 185 4.24 12.81 11.24
CA TYR A 185 4.89 14.10 10.97
C TYR A 185 4.90 15.03 12.17
N CYS A 186 3.80 15.07 12.92
CA CYS A 186 3.77 15.90 14.15
C CYS A 186 4.76 15.41 15.23
N ALA A 187 5.13 14.13 15.26
CA ALA A 187 6.13 13.64 16.21
C ALA A 187 7.57 13.92 15.71
N GLU A 188 7.81 13.99 14.41
CA GLU A 188 9.11 14.40 13.85
C GLU A 188 9.48 15.82 14.29
N HIS A 189 8.50 16.72 14.36
CA HIS A 189 8.69 18.11 14.76
C HIS A 189 8.54 18.39 16.26
N TYR A 190 7.74 17.58 16.97
CA TYR A 190 7.37 17.79 18.35
C TYR A 190 7.50 16.50 19.20
N ALA A 191 8.60 15.76 19.03
CA ALA A 191 8.84 14.47 19.68
C ALA A 191 8.62 14.49 21.20
N ARG A 192 8.98 15.61 21.87
CA ARG A 192 8.85 15.76 23.32
C ARG A 192 7.40 15.73 23.85
N LEU A 193 6.42 15.94 23.00
CA LEU A 193 5.00 15.84 23.35
C LEU A 193 4.51 14.38 23.42
N PHE A 194 5.26 13.46 22.83
CA PHE A 194 4.93 12.05 22.73
C PHE A 194 5.68 11.23 23.78
N GLU A 195 4.99 10.33 24.46
CA GLU A 195 5.62 9.30 25.29
C GLU A 195 6.37 8.29 24.40
N GLN A 196 5.80 7.98 23.25
CA GLN A 196 6.38 7.12 22.22
C GLN A 196 6.15 7.80 20.87
N PRO A 197 7.18 8.49 20.32
CA PRO A 197 7.02 9.25 19.08
C PRO A 197 6.96 8.38 17.83
N SER A 198 7.52 7.19 17.86
CA SER A 198 7.56 6.24 16.73
C SER A 198 7.07 4.86 17.15
N THR A 199 6.77 4.02 16.17
CA THR A 199 6.35 2.62 16.35
C THR A 199 7.06 1.73 15.33
N ASP A 200 7.37 0.48 15.69
CA ASP A 200 7.94 -0.51 14.79
C ASP A 200 6.80 -1.35 14.19
N VAL A 201 6.83 -1.55 12.89
CA VAL A 201 5.75 -2.22 12.13
C VAL A 201 6.37 -3.28 11.23
N LEU A 202 5.90 -4.53 11.31
CA LEU A 202 6.32 -5.59 10.40
C LEU A 202 5.88 -5.24 8.98
N THR A 203 6.86 -4.94 8.11
CA THR A 203 6.63 -4.32 6.80
C THR A 203 7.30 -5.14 5.71
N VAL A 204 6.62 -5.30 4.59
CA VAL A 204 7.18 -5.94 3.37
C VAL A 204 8.35 -5.10 2.86
N LEU A 205 9.46 -5.76 2.54
CA LEU A 205 10.66 -5.10 2.01
C LEU A 205 10.36 -4.32 0.72
N PRO A 206 10.99 -3.16 0.54
CA PRO A 206 10.76 -2.32 -0.63
C PRO A 206 11.17 -3.01 -1.95
N GLU A 207 12.17 -3.90 -1.96
CA GLU A 207 12.58 -4.69 -3.12
C GLU A 207 11.45 -5.59 -3.63
N ARG A 208 10.66 -6.17 -2.71
CA ARG A 208 9.47 -6.92 -3.11
C ARG A 208 8.43 -6.01 -3.73
N THR A 209 8.16 -4.87 -3.09
CA THR A 209 7.21 -3.88 -3.63
C THR A 209 7.66 -3.35 -4.99
N PHE A 210 8.97 -3.18 -5.20
CA PHE A 210 9.55 -2.83 -6.50
C PHE A 210 9.17 -3.86 -7.56
N TRP A 211 9.41 -5.15 -7.33
CA TRP A 211 9.05 -6.21 -8.26
C TRP A 211 7.53 -6.37 -8.45
N GLU A 212 6.74 -6.14 -7.42
CA GLU A 212 5.27 -6.10 -7.53
C GLU A 212 4.82 -5.00 -8.48
N LYS A 213 5.43 -3.80 -8.42
CA LYS A 213 5.12 -2.69 -9.34
C LYS A 213 5.65 -2.96 -10.76
N VAL A 214 6.85 -3.46 -10.91
CA VAL A 214 7.41 -3.89 -12.20
C VAL A 214 6.46 -4.88 -12.90
N THR A 215 5.96 -5.88 -12.17
CA THR A 215 5.02 -6.85 -12.73
C THR A 215 3.61 -6.30 -12.98
N ILE A 216 3.20 -5.24 -12.27
CA ILE A 216 1.98 -4.47 -12.61
C ILE A 216 2.18 -3.75 -13.95
N LEU A 217 3.31 -3.06 -14.15
CA LEU A 217 3.61 -2.40 -15.41
C LEU A 217 3.72 -3.41 -16.57
N HIS A 218 4.35 -4.56 -16.32
CA HIS A 218 4.42 -5.64 -17.31
C HIS A 218 3.02 -6.10 -17.76
N ARG A 219 2.12 -6.33 -16.81
CA ARG A 219 0.72 -6.63 -17.14
C ARG A 219 0.10 -5.55 -18.01
N GLU A 220 0.26 -4.27 -17.64
CA GLU A 220 -0.32 -3.15 -18.39
C GLU A 220 0.30 -2.98 -19.80
N ALA A 221 1.54 -3.40 -19.99
CA ALA A 221 2.18 -3.43 -21.30
C ALA A 221 1.50 -4.39 -22.29
N PHE A 222 0.76 -5.37 -21.79
CA PHE A 222 -0.01 -6.33 -22.58
C PHE A 222 -1.53 -6.12 -22.47
N ARG A 223 -1.99 -4.97 -21.93
CA ARG A 223 -3.43 -4.70 -21.83
C ARG A 223 -4.08 -4.58 -23.19
N PRO A 224 -5.12 -5.38 -23.51
CA PRO A 224 -5.85 -5.28 -24.76
C PRO A 224 -6.52 -3.91 -24.93
N GLU A 225 -6.68 -3.48 -26.17
CA GLU A 225 -7.24 -2.16 -26.49
C GLU A 225 -8.71 -2.00 -26.09
N ASP A 226 -9.48 -3.10 -26.14
CA ASP A 226 -10.88 -3.19 -25.73
C ASP A 226 -11.09 -3.15 -24.21
N ARG A 227 -9.99 -3.20 -23.41
CA ARG A 227 -10.05 -3.11 -21.96
C ARG A 227 -9.84 -1.68 -21.49
N PRO A 228 -10.73 -1.14 -20.62
CA PRO A 228 -10.56 0.21 -20.09
C PRO A 228 -9.23 0.33 -19.35
N PHE A 229 -8.54 1.47 -19.54
CA PHE A 229 -7.34 1.78 -18.77
C PHE A 229 -7.77 2.12 -17.33
N PRO A 230 -7.17 1.51 -16.31
CA PRO A 230 -7.58 1.74 -14.93
C PRO A 230 -7.13 3.11 -14.44
N LEU A 231 -7.95 3.75 -13.64
CA LEU A 231 -7.66 5.05 -13.02
C LEU A 231 -6.55 4.92 -11.96
N ARG A 232 -5.80 6.00 -11.76
CA ARG A 232 -4.73 6.13 -10.75
C ARG A 232 -3.59 5.14 -10.93
N TYR A 233 -3.40 4.57 -12.13
CA TYR A 233 -2.30 3.64 -12.41
C TYR A 233 -0.96 4.33 -12.65
N SER A 234 -0.96 5.61 -13.03
CA SER A 234 0.25 6.44 -13.14
C SER A 234 1.06 6.47 -11.84
N ARG A 235 0.41 6.25 -10.68
CA ARG A 235 1.09 6.12 -9.38
C ARG A 235 2.14 5.02 -9.35
N HIS A 236 1.95 3.91 -10.08
CA HIS A 236 2.92 2.82 -10.11
C HIS A 236 4.18 3.20 -10.88
N TYR A 237 4.04 3.98 -11.95
CA TYR A 237 5.14 4.53 -12.73
C TYR A 237 5.95 5.55 -11.91
N TYR A 238 5.25 6.46 -11.23
CA TYR A 238 5.86 7.42 -10.32
C TYR A 238 6.61 6.75 -9.18
N ASP A 239 5.99 5.77 -8.52
CA ASP A 239 6.60 5.06 -7.41
C ASP A 239 7.90 4.36 -7.85
N LEU A 240 7.88 3.66 -8.98
CA LEU A 240 9.09 3.04 -9.55
C LEU A 240 10.14 4.09 -9.92
N TYR A 241 9.74 5.21 -10.52
CA TYR A 241 10.66 6.31 -10.83
C TYR A 241 11.40 6.79 -9.56
N LYS A 242 10.69 6.98 -8.46
CA LYS A 242 11.31 7.38 -7.18
C LYS A 242 12.17 6.26 -6.61
N MET A 243 11.71 5.03 -6.60
CA MET A 243 12.47 3.87 -6.09
C MET A 243 13.76 3.62 -6.89
N MET A 244 13.77 3.90 -8.20
CA MET A 244 14.96 3.78 -9.04
C MET A 244 16.10 4.73 -8.64
N GLN A 245 15.81 5.80 -7.91
CA GLN A 245 16.79 6.78 -7.44
C GLN A 245 17.43 6.39 -6.10
N THR A 246 17.10 5.21 -5.59
CA THR A 246 17.53 4.70 -4.29
C THR A 246 18.24 3.34 -4.45
N PRO A 247 18.95 2.86 -3.44
CA PRO A 247 19.59 1.53 -3.46
C PRO A 247 18.62 0.36 -3.69
N VAL A 248 17.31 0.57 -3.48
CA VAL A 248 16.27 -0.46 -3.66
C VAL A 248 16.30 -1.04 -5.07
N LYS A 249 16.52 -0.21 -6.11
CA LYS A 249 16.62 -0.71 -7.49
C LYS A 249 17.76 -1.72 -7.63
N ASP A 250 18.96 -1.35 -7.18
CA ASP A 250 20.15 -2.18 -7.38
C ASP A 250 20.04 -3.47 -6.55
N ASN A 251 19.51 -3.39 -5.32
CA ASN A 251 19.21 -4.56 -4.48
C ASN A 251 18.20 -5.49 -5.16
N ALA A 252 17.11 -4.93 -5.69
CA ALA A 252 16.08 -5.71 -6.38
C ALA A 252 16.64 -6.40 -7.64
N LEU A 253 17.43 -5.68 -8.46
CA LEU A 253 18.05 -6.25 -9.66
C LEU A 253 19.09 -7.33 -9.35
N ALA A 254 19.72 -7.30 -8.17
CA ALA A 254 20.61 -8.35 -7.71
C ALA A 254 19.86 -9.61 -7.23
N ASP A 255 18.58 -9.51 -6.82
CA ASP A 255 17.73 -10.61 -6.37
C ASP A 255 16.65 -10.96 -7.41
N THR A 256 17.06 -11.66 -8.46
CA THR A 256 16.13 -12.14 -9.50
C THR A 256 15.24 -13.29 -9.04
N GLU A 257 15.63 -14.02 -7.99
CA GLU A 257 14.78 -15.05 -7.38
C GLU A 257 13.53 -14.44 -6.74
N LEU A 258 13.65 -13.23 -6.19
CA LEU A 258 12.50 -12.50 -5.67
C LEU A 258 11.50 -12.13 -6.78
N LEU A 259 12.00 -11.72 -7.96
CA LEU A 259 11.14 -11.51 -9.14
C LEU A 259 10.38 -12.78 -9.50
N GLU A 260 11.05 -13.94 -9.56
CA GLU A 260 10.40 -15.22 -9.87
C GLU A 260 9.32 -15.58 -8.85
N LYS A 261 9.58 -15.36 -7.55
CA LYS A 261 8.59 -15.55 -6.48
C LYS A 261 7.37 -14.62 -6.64
N VAL A 262 7.59 -13.36 -7.02
CA VAL A 262 6.51 -12.39 -7.26
C VAL A 262 5.68 -12.79 -8.47
N VAL A 263 6.31 -13.20 -9.56
CA VAL A 263 5.62 -13.64 -10.79
C VAL A 263 4.81 -14.91 -10.51
N LYS A 264 5.42 -15.91 -9.89
CA LYS A 264 4.74 -17.16 -9.50
C LYS A 264 3.53 -16.90 -8.61
N PHE A 265 3.66 -15.96 -7.66
CA PHE A 265 2.56 -15.54 -6.80
C PHE A 265 1.41 -14.93 -7.62
N LYS A 266 1.71 -13.99 -8.53
CA LYS A 266 0.69 -13.34 -9.35
C LYS A 266 0.02 -14.30 -10.33
N ASP A 267 0.77 -15.19 -10.95
CA ASP A 267 0.21 -16.18 -11.86
C ASP A 267 -0.74 -17.15 -11.15
N LYS A 268 -0.46 -17.49 -9.89
CA LYS A 268 -1.29 -18.40 -9.09
C LYS A 268 -2.53 -17.73 -8.50
N PHE A 269 -2.39 -16.56 -7.87
CA PHE A 269 -3.44 -15.94 -7.07
C PHE A 269 -4.16 -14.79 -7.76
N TYR A 270 -3.53 -14.16 -8.76
CA TYR A 270 -4.06 -13.02 -9.52
C TYR A 270 -3.99 -13.27 -11.02
N ARG A 271 -4.39 -14.46 -11.40
CA ARG A 271 -4.31 -14.90 -12.79
C ARG A 271 -5.00 -13.94 -13.73
N CYS A 272 -4.25 -13.53 -14.76
CA CYS A 272 -4.73 -12.64 -15.81
C CYS A 272 -4.23 -13.16 -17.16
N PRO A 273 -5.10 -13.72 -18.04
CA PRO A 273 -4.67 -14.41 -19.27
C PRO A 273 -3.87 -13.53 -20.22
N TRP A 274 -4.14 -12.22 -20.26
CA TRP A 274 -3.44 -11.29 -21.12
C TRP A 274 -2.19 -10.68 -20.50
N ALA A 275 -1.92 -10.93 -19.22
CA ALA A 275 -0.77 -10.34 -18.51
C ALA A 275 0.59 -10.88 -18.96
N ARG A 276 0.62 -12.00 -19.70
CA ARG A 276 1.84 -12.64 -20.20
C ARG A 276 2.89 -12.83 -19.14
N TYR A 277 2.49 -13.35 -17.96
CA TYR A 277 3.42 -13.64 -16.87
C TYR A 277 4.54 -14.63 -17.25
N ASP A 278 4.34 -15.43 -18.33
CA ASP A 278 5.38 -16.25 -18.95
C ASP A 278 6.58 -15.43 -19.45
N LEU A 279 6.36 -14.16 -19.81
CA LEU A 279 7.36 -13.19 -20.27
C LEU A 279 7.84 -12.24 -19.16
N ALA A 280 7.26 -12.28 -17.95
CA ALA A 280 7.63 -11.41 -16.82
C ALA A 280 8.93 -11.89 -16.17
N LYS A 281 10.03 -11.84 -16.91
CA LYS A 281 11.37 -12.30 -16.48
C LYS A 281 12.46 -11.47 -17.14
N CYS A 282 13.67 -11.56 -16.61
CA CYS A 282 14.85 -10.94 -17.22
C CYS A 282 14.97 -11.38 -18.70
N GLY A 283 15.27 -10.43 -19.58
CA GLY A 283 15.37 -10.63 -21.02
C GLY A 283 14.08 -10.37 -21.80
N THR A 284 12.89 -10.40 -21.18
CA THR A 284 11.60 -10.25 -21.87
C THR A 284 10.61 -9.33 -21.16
N MET A 285 11.03 -8.66 -20.07
CA MET A 285 10.19 -7.72 -19.32
C MET A 285 9.73 -6.56 -20.20
N LYS A 286 8.48 -6.10 -20.00
CA LYS A 286 7.91 -4.92 -20.64
C LYS A 286 7.36 -3.99 -19.56
N LEU A 287 7.67 -2.69 -19.64
CA LEU A 287 7.22 -1.72 -18.64
C LEU A 287 6.35 -0.61 -19.25
N LEU A 288 6.52 -0.31 -20.52
CA LEU A 288 5.74 0.74 -21.17
C LEU A 288 4.43 0.18 -21.72
N PRO A 289 3.30 0.88 -21.51
CA PRO A 289 2.02 0.45 -22.06
C PRO A 289 2.02 0.59 -23.59
N PRO A 290 1.08 -0.08 -24.29
CA PRO A 290 0.89 0.10 -25.72
C PRO A 290 0.63 1.57 -26.07
N THR A 291 1.00 1.97 -27.29
CA THR A 291 0.91 3.36 -27.75
C THR A 291 -0.49 3.95 -27.60
N TYR A 292 -1.54 3.15 -27.81
CA TYR A 292 -2.94 3.57 -27.65
C TYR A 292 -3.35 3.89 -26.20
N ASN A 293 -2.56 3.49 -25.22
CA ASN A 293 -2.79 3.80 -23.80
C ASN A 293 -1.89 4.93 -23.27
N MET A 294 -0.90 5.41 -24.03
CA MET A 294 0.04 6.44 -23.55
C MET A 294 -0.63 7.77 -23.23
N SER A 295 -1.59 8.21 -24.05
CA SER A 295 -2.34 9.44 -23.78
C SER A 295 -3.20 9.33 -22.53
N LYS A 296 -3.79 8.16 -22.27
CA LYS A 296 -4.59 7.90 -21.05
C LYS A 296 -3.70 7.90 -19.81
N LEU A 297 -2.51 7.28 -19.90
CA LEU A 297 -1.55 7.28 -18.81
C LEU A 297 -1.05 8.70 -18.48
N ARG A 298 -0.77 9.52 -19.52
CA ARG A 298 -0.38 10.94 -19.33
C ARG A 298 -1.48 11.72 -18.62
N SER A 299 -2.71 11.60 -19.09
CA SER A 299 -3.86 12.27 -18.46
C SER A 299 -4.07 11.83 -17.01
N ASP A 300 -3.92 10.52 -16.72
CA ASP A 300 -4.00 9.99 -15.36
C ASP A 300 -2.88 10.56 -14.46
N TYR A 301 -1.66 10.73 -15.02
CA TYR A 301 -0.54 11.35 -14.30
C TYR A 301 -0.77 12.84 -14.03
N ASP A 302 -1.32 13.58 -15.00
CA ASP A 302 -1.67 15.00 -14.82
C ASP A 302 -2.67 15.20 -13.68
N HIS A 303 -3.67 14.33 -13.57
CA HIS A 303 -4.63 14.36 -12.45
C HIS A 303 -3.97 14.02 -11.10
N MET A 304 -2.90 13.21 -11.10
CA MET A 304 -2.20 12.83 -9.87
C MET A 304 -1.31 13.94 -9.31
N GLN A 305 -1.00 15.01 -10.07
CA GLN A 305 -0.07 16.07 -9.65
C GLN A 305 -0.44 16.73 -8.31
N ASN A 306 -1.73 16.80 -7.98
CA ASN A 306 -2.22 17.37 -6.72
C ASN A 306 -1.92 16.48 -5.49
N MET A 307 -1.57 15.21 -5.72
CA MET A 307 -1.21 14.28 -4.65
C MET A 307 0.30 14.23 -4.40
N LEU A 308 1.11 14.88 -5.26
CA LEU A 308 2.56 14.92 -5.14
C LEU A 308 2.99 16.10 -4.28
N PHE A 309 3.90 15.84 -3.36
CA PHE A 309 4.67 16.85 -2.64
C PHE A 309 6.16 16.61 -2.92
N GLY A 310 7.00 17.61 -2.74
CA GLY A 310 8.40 17.51 -3.16
C GLY A 310 8.60 17.65 -4.68
N ASP A 311 9.60 16.98 -5.21
CA ASP A 311 9.94 17.04 -6.63
C ASP A 311 8.92 16.31 -7.49
N LYS A 312 8.41 17.00 -8.51
CA LYS A 312 7.40 16.50 -9.44
C LYS A 312 8.05 16.26 -10.82
N PRO A 313 8.46 15.01 -11.11
CA PRO A 313 9.04 14.71 -12.41
C PRO A 313 8.02 14.94 -13.53
N SER A 314 8.48 15.34 -14.70
CA SER A 314 7.64 15.37 -15.88
C SER A 314 7.23 13.95 -16.30
N PHE A 315 6.12 13.83 -17.01
CA PHE A 315 5.68 12.53 -17.54
C PHE A 315 6.75 11.89 -18.46
N ASP A 316 7.45 12.71 -19.25
CA ASP A 316 8.47 12.24 -20.20
C ASP A 316 9.74 11.74 -19.48
N GLU A 317 10.11 12.32 -18.35
CA GLU A 317 11.18 11.80 -17.48
C GLU A 317 10.82 10.43 -16.92
N ILE A 318 9.56 10.26 -16.45
CA ILE A 318 9.08 8.96 -15.95
C ILE A 318 9.12 7.91 -17.07
N VAL A 319 8.61 8.22 -18.26
CA VAL A 319 8.62 7.30 -19.42
C VAL A 319 10.04 6.92 -19.80
N SER A 320 10.95 7.90 -19.85
CA SER A 320 12.39 7.67 -20.14
C SER A 320 13.04 6.76 -19.09
N ALA A 321 12.73 6.98 -17.81
CA ALA A 321 13.22 6.14 -16.72
C ALA A 321 12.69 4.70 -16.81
N MET A 322 11.40 4.51 -17.14
CA MET A 322 10.83 3.17 -17.34
C MET A 322 11.49 2.44 -18.50
N LYS A 323 11.77 3.14 -19.59
CA LYS A 323 12.50 2.55 -20.74
C LYS A 323 13.93 2.14 -20.36
N LYS A 324 14.61 2.95 -19.56
CA LYS A 324 15.94 2.62 -19.03
C LYS A 324 15.86 1.38 -18.13
N LEU A 325 14.92 1.35 -17.20
CA LEU A 325 14.72 0.20 -16.30
C LEU A 325 14.39 -1.08 -17.08
N GLU A 326 13.53 -1.02 -18.09
CA GLU A 326 13.22 -2.15 -18.97
C GLU A 326 14.48 -2.71 -19.62
N ASN A 327 15.35 -1.83 -20.13
CA ASN A 327 16.63 -2.23 -20.73
C ASN A 327 17.59 -2.86 -19.70
N GLU A 328 17.70 -2.29 -18.50
CA GLU A 328 18.52 -2.83 -17.41
C GLU A 328 18.05 -4.24 -17.00
N ILE A 329 16.74 -4.44 -16.78
CA ILE A 329 16.16 -5.75 -16.45
C ILE A 329 16.42 -6.78 -17.55
N ASN A 330 16.37 -6.36 -18.80
CA ASN A 330 16.55 -7.25 -19.96
C ASN A 330 18.03 -7.47 -20.34
N GLY A 331 18.98 -6.90 -19.62
CA GLY A 331 20.41 -7.06 -19.89
C GLY A 331 20.89 -6.32 -21.15
N ASN A 332 20.09 -5.43 -21.70
CA ASN A 332 20.44 -4.59 -22.84
C ASN A 332 21.32 -3.42 -22.38
N LYS A 333 22.64 -3.67 -22.25
CA LYS A 333 23.60 -2.57 -22.04
C LYS A 333 23.62 -1.72 -23.30
N LYS A 334 23.21 -0.46 -23.21
CA LYS A 334 23.62 0.59 -24.15
C LYS A 334 24.85 1.28 -23.62
#